data_2bd1941644497cbabea214dfde290203
#
_entry.id   2bd1941644497cbabea214dfde290203
#
_cell.length_a   1.000
_cell.length_b   1.000
_cell.length_c   1.000
_cell.angle_alpha   90.00
_cell.angle_beta   90.00
_cell.angle_gamma   90.00
#
_symmetry.space_group_name_H-M   'P 1'
#
loop_
_entity.id
_entity.type
_entity.pdbx_description
1 polymer ?
#
loop_
_entity_poly.entity_id
_entity_poly.type
_entity_poly.pdbx_seq_one_letter_code
_entity_poly.pdbx_strand_id
1 'polypeptide(L)'
;LLAWQKLILDDMCRVDKNGLFVRKSNLLLIARQSGKSHLARMRCLAGLFCFGEKDILIMSSNRSMAMKSFNIMADIIERNDFLRLQLKDGDIKKGIRRTNGDEKIILASGAQLEVRAATSDGARGMSCDYLWIDELREVSEAAMDAAKSVTLARVNSQRLFTSNAGDAFSKVLNDLHESCKHYPPKSLGYYEYSAPDFCDIWDRKAWAMANPSLGYLITEEAIEETIATSTQDAARTETLCQWITSLSCPFSTEVLENSSDSTLEMSVGAYTIFGFDVSPSRRNGSLVAGQLLPDGRIGIGILETFSSQVAIDELKMAAAIKGWCDLYRPRTVCFDRYATQTIADRLAQSGVMVEDVSGQQFYKACGDLLEGMTNLRVVHNGQKDLIEQFTNTAAKTNDSSWRLIRRKSAGDISAPIGLAMVVSKLMLPAPKPQIYT
;
A
#
# COMPACT_ATOMS: atom_id res chain seq x y z
N LEU A 1 19.74 -2.71 -24.19
CA LEU A 1 19.15 -1.74 -23.25
C LEU A 1 18.33 -0.71 -24.02
N LEU A 2 17.10 -0.47 -23.57
CA LEU A 2 16.23 0.61 -24.05
C LEU A 2 16.70 1.97 -23.52
N ALA A 3 16.22 3.07 -24.11
CA ALA A 3 16.64 4.42 -23.76
C ALA A 3 16.42 4.74 -22.26
N TRP A 4 15.26 4.37 -21.71
CA TRP A 4 14.94 4.59 -20.31
C TRP A 4 15.85 3.78 -19.35
N GLN A 5 16.25 2.55 -19.76
CA GLN A 5 17.17 1.71 -18.98
C GLN A 5 18.57 2.31 -18.97
N LYS A 6 19.03 2.85 -20.10
CA LYS A 6 20.33 3.56 -20.19
C LYS A 6 20.33 4.78 -19.30
N LEU A 7 19.27 5.62 -19.36
CA LEU A 7 19.13 6.82 -18.52
C LEU A 7 19.27 6.50 -17.04
N ILE A 8 18.59 5.44 -16.56
CA ILE A 8 18.66 5.03 -15.16
C ILE A 8 20.06 4.51 -14.80
N LEU A 9 20.66 3.65 -15.63
CA LEU A 9 21.98 3.13 -15.38
C LEU A 9 23.05 4.23 -15.38
N ASP A 10 22.95 5.20 -16.27
CA ASP A 10 23.87 6.35 -16.34
C ASP A 10 23.82 7.18 -15.05
N ASP A 11 22.61 7.46 -14.48
CA ASP A 11 22.52 8.18 -13.21
C ASP A 11 22.93 7.29 -12.01
N MET A 12 22.52 6.03 -11.99
CA MET A 12 22.92 5.09 -10.93
C MET A 12 24.42 4.90 -10.83
N CYS A 13 25.10 4.75 -11.98
CA CYS A 13 26.53 4.47 -12.04
C CYS A 13 27.40 5.72 -12.00
N ARG A 14 26.81 6.91 -11.85
CA ARG A 14 27.55 8.16 -11.72
C ARG A 14 28.38 8.18 -10.44
N VAL A 15 29.65 8.53 -10.58
CA VAL A 15 30.60 8.63 -9.47
C VAL A 15 31.00 10.08 -9.20
N ASP A 16 31.42 10.35 -7.97
CA ASP A 16 31.99 11.62 -7.55
C ASP A 16 33.49 11.72 -7.93
N LYS A 17 34.14 12.80 -7.54
CA LYS A 17 35.57 13.04 -7.76
C LYS A 17 36.50 12.00 -7.12
N ASN A 18 36.04 11.23 -6.17
CA ASN A 18 36.75 10.17 -5.47
C ASN A 18 36.49 8.78 -6.06
N GLY A 19 35.67 8.69 -7.13
CA GLY A 19 35.27 7.42 -7.72
C GLY A 19 34.17 6.68 -6.94
N LEU A 20 33.49 7.35 -6.01
CA LEU A 20 32.42 6.76 -5.22
C LEU A 20 31.06 7.01 -5.86
N PHE A 21 30.19 6.01 -5.87
CA PHE A 21 28.82 6.16 -6.38
C PHE A 21 28.09 7.31 -5.67
N VAL A 22 27.54 8.24 -6.46
CA VAL A 22 26.73 9.34 -5.96
C VAL A 22 25.38 8.81 -5.44
N ARG A 23 24.78 7.84 -6.16
CA ARG A 23 23.54 7.20 -5.76
C ARG A 23 23.85 5.94 -4.97
N LYS A 24 23.74 6.01 -3.63
CA LYS A 24 24.00 4.86 -2.74
C LYS A 24 22.79 3.93 -2.63
N SER A 25 21.59 4.46 -2.78
CA SER A 25 20.33 3.69 -2.83
C SER A 25 19.52 4.14 -4.01
N ASN A 26 18.83 3.20 -4.67
CA ASN A 26 18.05 3.47 -5.87
C ASN A 26 16.74 2.73 -5.77
N LEU A 27 15.63 3.42 -6.04
CA LEU A 27 14.30 2.84 -6.14
C LEU A 27 13.80 2.98 -7.57
N LEU A 28 13.47 1.86 -8.20
CA LEU A 28 12.85 1.80 -9.52
C LEU A 28 11.43 1.25 -9.40
N LEU A 29 10.46 2.08 -9.72
CA LEU A 29 9.05 1.76 -9.79
C LEU A 29 8.58 1.79 -11.24
N ILE A 30 8.00 0.69 -11.70
CA ILE A 30 7.59 0.54 -13.09
C ILE A 30 6.61 -0.63 -13.22
N ALA A 31 5.69 -0.54 -14.17
CA ALA A 31 4.73 -1.60 -14.47
C ALA A 31 5.40 -2.96 -14.73
N ARG A 32 4.66 -4.04 -14.55
CA ARG A 32 5.15 -5.40 -14.82
C ARG A 32 5.60 -5.55 -16.27
N GLN A 33 6.55 -6.49 -16.49
CA GLN A 33 7.10 -6.87 -17.81
C GLN A 33 7.81 -5.75 -18.58
N SER A 34 7.92 -4.54 -18.02
CA SER A 34 8.60 -3.42 -18.68
C SER A 34 10.14 -3.56 -18.75
N GLY A 35 10.74 -4.62 -18.17
CA GLY A 35 12.17 -4.88 -18.29
C GLY A 35 13.03 -4.43 -17.10
N LYS A 36 12.42 -4.21 -15.90
CA LYS A 36 13.15 -3.85 -14.66
C LYS A 36 14.24 -4.84 -14.29
N SER A 37 13.92 -6.15 -14.33
CA SER A 37 14.90 -7.20 -13.98
C SER A 37 16.01 -7.34 -15.03
N HIS A 38 15.79 -6.94 -16.30
CA HIS A 38 16.86 -6.89 -17.29
C HIS A 38 17.90 -5.80 -16.95
N LEU A 39 17.42 -4.59 -16.61
CA LEU A 39 18.28 -3.50 -16.14
C LEU A 39 19.11 -3.94 -14.92
N ALA A 40 18.47 -4.54 -13.91
CA ALA A 40 19.14 -4.97 -12.70
C ALA A 40 20.21 -6.05 -12.96
N ARG A 41 19.91 -7.03 -13.83
CA ARG A 41 20.90 -8.04 -14.26
C ARG A 41 22.11 -7.42 -14.96
N MET A 42 21.90 -6.43 -15.84
CA MET A 42 23.01 -5.72 -16.49
C MET A 42 23.86 -4.98 -15.47
N ARG A 43 23.26 -4.37 -14.44
CA ARG A 43 23.98 -3.72 -13.35
C ARG A 43 24.80 -4.75 -12.53
N CYS A 44 24.23 -5.94 -12.24
CA CYS A 44 24.96 -7.02 -11.57
C CYS A 44 26.19 -7.48 -12.38
N LEU A 45 25.99 -7.73 -13.69
CA LEU A 45 27.10 -8.14 -14.57
C LEU A 45 28.18 -7.05 -14.68
N ALA A 46 27.80 -5.77 -14.78
CA ALA A 46 28.76 -4.67 -14.75
C ALA A 46 29.53 -4.61 -13.42
N GLY A 47 28.87 -4.87 -12.29
CA GLY A 47 29.53 -4.97 -10.98
C GLY A 47 30.59 -6.04 -10.94
N LEU A 48 30.25 -7.26 -11.40
CA LEU A 48 31.19 -8.40 -11.42
C LEU A 48 32.37 -8.18 -12.35
N PHE A 49 32.10 -7.73 -13.59
CA PHE A 49 33.13 -7.75 -14.66
C PHE A 49 33.82 -6.39 -14.91
N CYS A 50 33.18 -5.27 -14.51
CA CYS A 50 33.65 -3.92 -14.85
C CYS A 50 34.03 -3.07 -13.64
N PHE A 51 33.20 -3.13 -12.55
CA PHE A 51 33.38 -2.21 -11.41
C PHE A 51 34.26 -2.77 -10.29
N GLY A 52 34.63 -4.05 -10.36
CA GLY A 52 35.47 -4.70 -9.36
C GLY A 52 34.77 -4.93 -8.02
N GLU A 53 33.45 -4.98 -8.04
CA GLU A 53 32.62 -5.33 -6.87
C GLU A 53 32.88 -6.79 -6.51
N LYS A 54 33.26 -7.04 -5.25
CA LYS A 54 33.65 -8.38 -4.81
C LYS A 54 32.46 -9.24 -4.44
N ASP A 55 31.47 -8.64 -3.79
CA ASP A 55 30.30 -9.37 -3.27
C ASP A 55 29.01 -8.71 -3.76
N ILE A 56 28.25 -9.42 -4.58
CA ILE A 56 26.93 -9.01 -5.08
C ILE A 56 25.87 -9.93 -4.50
N LEU A 57 24.83 -9.35 -3.92
CA LEU A 57 23.73 -10.09 -3.32
C LEU A 57 22.42 -9.76 -4.03
N ILE A 58 21.70 -10.79 -4.47
CA ILE A 58 20.35 -10.68 -5.00
C ILE A 58 19.38 -11.28 -3.98
N MET A 59 18.35 -10.51 -3.63
CA MET A 59 17.30 -10.94 -2.73
C MET A 59 15.90 -10.73 -3.36
N SER A 60 14.98 -11.63 -3.05
CA SER A 60 13.56 -11.47 -3.39
C SER A 60 12.73 -12.20 -2.33
N SER A 61 11.50 -11.72 -2.09
CA SER A 61 10.52 -12.41 -1.25
C SER A 61 10.24 -13.83 -1.75
N ASN A 62 10.24 -14.01 -3.07
CA ASN A 62 10.15 -15.31 -3.72
C ASN A 62 11.52 -15.70 -4.31
N ARG A 63 12.18 -16.67 -3.67
CA ARG A 63 13.47 -17.16 -4.10
C ARG A 63 13.48 -17.66 -5.57
N SER A 64 12.39 -18.21 -6.06
CA SER A 64 12.31 -18.70 -7.46
C SER A 64 12.48 -17.57 -8.48
N MET A 65 12.02 -16.35 -8.17
CA MET A 65 12.20 -15.19 -9.04
C MET A 65 13.66 -14.72 -9.07
N ALA A 66 14.31 -14.67 -7.91
CA ALA A 66 15.75 -14.36 -7.83
C ALA A 66 16.59 -15.42 -8.59
N MET A 67 16.22 -16.70 -8.47
CA MET A 67 16.85 -17.80 -9.22
C MET A 67 16.67 -17.68 -10.73
N LYS A 68 15.52 -17.22 -11.21
CA LYS A 68 15.31 -16.95 -12.65
C LYS A 68 16.33 -15.91 -13.16
N SER A 69 16.54 -14.83 -12.40
CA SER A 69 17.54 -13.82 -12.76
C SER A 69 18.97 -14.35 -12.71
N PHE A 70 19.31 -15.17 -11.71
CA PHE A 70 20.58 -15.86 -11.61
C PHE A 70 20.84 -16.76 -12.84
N ASN A 71 19.90 -17.62 -13.20
CA ASN A 71 20.05 -18.54 -14.33
C ASN A 71 20.26 -17.79 -15.66
N ILE A 72 19.52 -16.70 -15.89
CA ILE A 72 19.70 -15.87 -17.09
C ILE A 72 21.10 -15.27 -17.15
N MET A 73 21.64 -14.78 -16.03
CA MET A 73 23.01 -14.24 -15.99
C MET A 73 24.05 -15.34 -16.18
N ALA A 74 23.86 -16.49 -15.57
CA ALA A 74 24.70 -17.66 -15.76
C ALA A 74 24.75 -18.08 -17.23
N ASP A 75 23.59 -18.16 -17.90
CA ASP A 75 23.48 -18.50 -19.32
C ASP A 75 24.18 -17.47 -20.23
N ILE A 76 24.09 -16.17 -19.90
CA ILE A 76 24.83 -15.11 -20.62
C ILE A 76 26.34 -15.33 -20.50
N ILE A 77 26.83 -15.64 -19.31
CA ILE A 77 28.27 -15.88 -19.04
C ILE A 77 28.72 -17.15 -19.77
N GLU A 78 27.97 -18.24 -19.70
CA GLU A 78 28.30 -19.51 -20.34
C GLU A 78 28.40 -19.39 -21.86
N ARG A 79 27.53 -18.60 -22.50
CA ARG A 79 27.49 -18.38 -23.95
C ARG A 79 28.51 -17.36 -24.47
N ASN A 80 29.14 -16.59 -23.60
CA ASN A 80 30.13 -15.58 -23.97
C ASN A 80 31.54 -16.01 -23.55
N ASP A 81 32.38 -16.32 -24.51
CA ASP A 81 33.74 -16.81 -24.24
C ASP A 81 34.59 -15.85 -23.39
N PHE A 82 34.48 -14.54 -23.64
CA PHE A 82 35.19 -13.53 -22.86
C PHE A 82 34.80 -13.52 -21.38
N LEU A 83 33.50 -13.65 -21.09
CA LEU A 83 33.00 -13.71 -19.72
C LEU A 83 33.28 -15.06 -19.07
N ARG A 84 33.17 -16.16 -19.83
CA ARG A 84 33.40 -17.52 -19.37
C ARG A 84 34.85 -17.74 -18.93
N LEU A 85 35.82 -17.21 -19.65
CA LEU A 85 37.23 -17.29 -19.31
C LEU A 85 37.58 -16.58 -17.99
N GLN A 86 36.74 -15.67 -17.52
CA GLN A 86 36.92 -14.96 -16.24
C GLN A 86 36.32 -15.73 -15.05
N LEU A 87 35.61 -16.83 -15.27
CA LEU A 87 35.10 -17.69 -14.21
C LEU A 87 36.26 -18.32 -13.43
N LYS A 88 36.02 -18.73 -12.19
CA LYS A 88 36.99 -19.41 -11.34
C LYS A 88 37.64 -20.58 -12.08
N ASP A 89 38.94 -20.54 -12.17
CA ASP A 89 39.77 -21.51 -12.91
C ASP A 89 39.41 -21.65 -14.41
N GLY A 90 38.68 -20.70 -14.99
CA GLY A 90 38.16 -20.81 -16.36
C GLY A 90 37.12 -21.94 -16.55
N ASP A 91 36.62 -22.51 -15.47
CA ASP A 91 35.76 -23.69 -15.45
C ASP A 91 34.32 -23.32 -15.05
N ILE A 92 33.34 -23.67 -15.90
CA ILE A 92 31.94 -23.41 -15.67
C ILE A 92 31.47 -24.07 -14.36
N LYS A 93 31.84 -25.32 -14.08
CA LYS A 93 31.40 -26.04 -12.89
C LYS A 93 31.95 -25.46 -11.60
N LYS A 94 33.14 -24.87 -11.64
CA LYS A 94 33.77 -24.22 -10.48
C LYS A 94 33.29 -22.78 -10.31
N GLY A 95 33.04 -22.09 -11.43
CA GLY A 95 32.62 -20.70 -11.47
C GLY A 95 31.10 -20.49 -11.32
N ILE A 96 30.27 -21.45 -11.74
CA ILE A 96 28.81 -21.36 -11.63
C ILE A 96 28.28 -22.54 -10.84
N ARG A 97 27.89 -22.27 -9.58
CA ARG A 97 27.29 -23.26 -8.69
C ARG A 97 25.79 -23.14 -8.75
N ARG A 98 25.11 -24.28 -9.02
CA ARG A 98 23.64 -24.36 -9.10
C ARG A 98 23.07 -25.27 -7.99
N THR A 99 23.85 -25.56 -6.95
CA THR A 99 23.41 -26.37 -5.81
C THR A 99 22.42 -25.59 -4.98
N ASN A 100 21.28 -26.22 -4.66
CA ASN A 100 20.23 -25.60 -3.88
C ASN A 100 20.74 -25.08 -2.53
N GLY A 101 20.62 -23.76 -2.30
CA GLY A 101 21.12 -23.06 -1.11
C GLY A 101 22.55 -22.51 -1.22
N ASP A 102 23.32 -22.87 -2.27
CA ASP A 102 24.66 -22.36 -2.52
C ASP A 102 24.85 -21.90 -3.99
N GLU A 103 23.80 -21.26 -4.53
CA GLU A 103 23.87 -20.74 -5.90
C GLU A 103 24.75 -19.51 -5.95
N LYS A 104 25.84 -19.63 -6.71
CA LYS A 104 26.88 -18.59 -6.84
C LYS A 104 27.46 -18.52 -8.25
N ILE A 105 27.80 -17.31 -8.67
CA ILE A 105 28.72 -17.06 -9.77
C ILE A 105 30.01 -16.57 -9.13
N ILE A 106 31.14 -17.23 -9.41
CA ILE A 106 32.45 -16.95 -8.82
C ILE A 106 33.45 -16.69 -9.93
N LEU A 107 34.12 -15.55 -9.89
CA LEU A 107 35.16 -15.19 -10.85
C LEU A 107 36.55 -15.57 -10.33
N ALA A 108 37.53 -15.65 -11.25
CA ALA A 108 38.95 -15.84 -10.92
C ALA A 108 39.52 -14.70 -10.06
N SER A 109 38.94 -13.49 -10.17
CA SER A 109 39.28 -12.34 -9.32
C SER A 109 38.84 -12.49 -7.85
N GLY A 110 38.06 -13.52 -7.54
CA GLY A 110 37.39 -13.71 -6.25
C GLY A 110 36.07 -12.96 -6.11
N ALA A 111 35.65 -12.20 -7.12
CA ALA A 111 34.31 -11.59 -7.14
C ALA A 111 33.24 -12.67 -7.22
N GLN A 112 32.12 -12.46 -6.48
CA GLN A 112 31.03 -13.43 -6.45
C GLN A 112 29.67 -12.77 -6.44
N LEU A 113 28.67 -13.48 -6.97
CA LEU A 113 27.26 -13.13 -6.89
C LEU A 113 26.53 -14.28 -6.23
N GLU A 114 25.72 -13.97 -5.23
CA GLU A 114 24.89 -14.94 -4.50
C GLU A 114 23.39 -14.57 -4.59
N VAL A 115 22.54 -15.59 -4.44
CA VAL A 115 21.08 -15.43 -4.36
C VAL A 115 20.59 -15.89 -2.99
N ARG A 116 19.76 -15.07 -2.34
CA ARG A 116 19.15 -15.36 -1.04
C ARG A 116 17.68 -15.00 -1.02
N ALA A 117 16.92 -15.63 -0.14
CA ALA A 117 15.55 -15.20 0.16
C ALA A 117 15.59 -13.90 0.98
N ALA A 118 14.66 -12.98 0.70
CA ALA A 118 14.49 -11.76 1.49
C ALA A 118 13.76 -12.06 2.81
N THR A 119 14.48 -12.68 3.74
CA THR A 119 14.03 -13.00 5.10
C THR A 119 14.96 -12.36 6.12
N SER A 120 14.52 -12.26 7.38
CA SER A 120 15.33 -11.72 8.49
C SER A 120 16.67 -12.44 8.67
N ASP A 121 16.75 -13.72 8.31
CA ASP A 121 17.95 -14.55 8.48
C ASP A 121 18.80 -14.62 7.18
N GLY A 122 18.18 -14.37 6.03
CA GLY A 122 18.82 -14.52 4.72
C GLY A 122 20.03 -13.60 4.48
N ALA A 123 20.07 -12.45 5.16
CA ALA A 123 21.14 -11.45 5.02
C ALA A 123 22.05 -11.34 6.24
N ARG A 124 21.78 -12.05 7.35
CA ARG A 124 22.57 -11.92 8.59
C ARG A 124 24.02 -12.39 8.41
N GLY A 125 24.95 -11.60 8.92
CA GLY A 125 26.37 -11.91 8.87
C GLY A 125 27.03 -11.74 7.50
N MET A 126 26.30 -11.22 6.50
CA MET A 126 26.83 -10.94 5.17
C MET A 126 27.29 -9.49 5.04
N SER A 127 28.19 -9.26 4.07
CA SER A 127 28.61 -7.91 3.65
C SER A 127 28.75 -7.93 2.13
N CYS A 128 28.15 -6.95 1.44
CA CYS A 128 28.23 -6.88 -0.02
C CYS A 128 28.48 -5.45 -0.52
N ASP A 129 29.05 -5.36 -1.72
CA ASP A 129 29.29 -4.11 -2.44
C ASP A 129 28.01 -3.67 -3.19
N TYR A 130 27.25 -4.64 -3.70
CA TYR A 130 26.00 -4.37 -4.38
C TYR A 130 24.87 -5.29 -3.90
N LEU A 131 23.75 -4.68 -3.52
CA LEU A 131 22.52 -5.37 -3.12
C LEU A 131 21.41 -5.05 -4.09
N TRP A 132 20.78 -6.07 -4.68
CA TRP A 132 19.54 -5.93 -5.43
C TRP A 132 18.42 -6.66 -4.71
N ILE A 133 17.35 -5.93 -4.37
CA ILE A 133 16.10 -6.49 -3.84
C ILE A 133 15.02 -6.34 -4.90
N ASP A 134 14.52 -7.46 -5.41
CA ASP A 134 13.42 -7.50 -6.38
C ASP A 134 12.08 -7.71 -5.69
N GLU A 135 11.01 -7.12 -6.24
CA GLU A 135 9.64 -7.11 -5.72
C GLU A 135 9.58 -6.57 -4.28
N LEU A 136 10.10 -5.34 -4.07
CA LEU A 136 10.19 -4.72 -2.75
C LEU A 136 8.84 -4.62 -2.04
N ARG A 137 7.73 -4.52 -2.76
CA ARG A 137 6.37 -4.47 -2.21
C ARG A 137 6.01 -5.68 -1.33
N GLU A 138 6.65 -6.82 -1.57
CA GLU A 138 6.40 -8.08 -0.84
C GLU A 138 7.39 -8.30 0.33
N VAL A 139 8.34 -7.39 0.54
CA VAL A 139 9.39 -7.54 1.54
C VAL A 139 8.94 -7.01 2.90
N SER A 140 9.13 -7.80 3.95
CA SER A 140 8.81 -7.41 5.32
C SER A 140 9.81 -6.41 5.91
N GLU A 141 9.39 -5.63 6.91
CA GLU A 141 10.26 -4.68 7.63
C GLU A 141 11.50 -5.37 8.21
N ALA A 142 11.33 -6.52 8.87
CA ALA A 142 12.45 -7.27 9.45
C ALA A 142 13.47 -7.75 8.39
N ALA A 143 13.02 -8.16 7.20
CA ALA A 143 13.89 -8.52 6.10
C ALA A 143 14.62 -7.31 5.51
N MET A 144 13.94 -6.16 5.39
CA MET A 144 14.55 -4.92 4.90
C MET A 144 15.62 -4.38 5.85
N ASP A 145 15.39 -4.42 7.15
CA ASP A 145 16.37 -3.96 8.16
C ASP A 145 17.62 -4.86 8.16
N ALA A 146 17.44 -6.17 8.06
CA ALA A 146 18.54 -7.10 7.91
C ALA A 146 19.32 -6.82 6.61
N ALA A 147 18.63 -6.60 5.49
CA ALA A 147 19.23 -6.32 4.19
C ALA A 147 19.97 -4.98 4.14
N LYS A 148 19.47 -3.92 4.79
CA LYS A 148 20.15 -2.63 4.86
C LYS A 148 21.54 -2.73 5.51
N SER A 149 21.71 -3.62 6.49
CA SER A 149 22.96 -3.77 7.26
C SER A 149 24.12 -4.35 6.42
N VAL A 150 23.82 -5.17 5.40
CA VAL A 150 24.86 -5.88 4.61
C VAL A 150 25.77 -4.97 3.79
N THR A 151 25.33 -3.75 3.51
CA THR A 151 26.10 -2.76 2.72
C THR A 151 26.83 -1.73 3.58
N LEU A 152 26.60 -1.69 4.91
CA LEU A 152 27.14 -0.65 5.79
C LEU A 152 28.67 -0.71 5.93
N ALA A 153 29.25 -1.92 5.88
CA ALA A 153 30.69 -2.12 6.03
C ALA A 153 31.49 -1.79 4.76
N ARG A 154 30.85 -1.46 3.65
CA ARG A 154 31.48 -1.21 2.35
C ARG A 154 31.39 0.26 1.97
N VAL A 155 32.53 0.93 1.78
CA VAL A 155 32.60 2.38 1.51
C VAL A 155 31.89 2.77 0.21
N ASN A 156 32.05 1.96 -0.85
CA ASN A 156 31.45 2.23 -2.16
C ASN A 156 30.28 1.29 -2.48
N SER A 157 29.52 0.88 -1.44
CA SER A 157 28.38 0.03 -1.66
C SER A 157 27.19 0.75 -2.32
N GLN A 158 26.37 -0.02 -3.04
CA GLN A 158 25.16 0.47 -3.68
C GLN A 158 23.99 -0.51 -3.51
N ARG A 159 22.78 0.00 -3.44
CA ARG A 159 21.53 -0.77 -3.36
C ARG A 159 20.60 -0.41 -4.51
N LEU A 160 19.95 -1.42 -5.07
CA LEU A 160 18.83 -1.25 -5.99
C LEU A 160 17.59 -1.96 -5.45
N PHE A 161 16.51 -1.25 -5.38
CA PHE A 161 15.18 -1.75 -5.05
C PHE A 161 14.32 -1.65 -6.30
N THR A 162 13.71 -2.76 -6.70
CA THR A 162 12.82 -2.80 -7.86
C THR A 162 11.44 -3.29 -7.45
N SER A 163 10.40 -2.61 -7.92
CA SER A 163 9.01 -2.98 -7.67
C SER A 163 8.09 -2.40 -8.74
N ASN A 164 6.87 -2.87 -8.81
CA ASN A 164 5.73 -2.10 -9.27
C ASN A 164 5.09 -1.40 -8.06
N ALA A 165 3.97 -0.68 -8.27
CA ALA A 165 3.30 0.02 -7.19
C ALA A 165 2.91 -0.93 -6.05
N GLY A 166 2.89 -0.39 -4.85
CA GLY A 166 2.46 -1.09 -3.65
C GLY A 166 0.95 -1.02 -3.43
N ASP A 167 0.55 -1.73 -2.43
CA ASP A 167 -0.78 -1.66 -1.83
C ASP A 167 -0.69 -1.22 -0.36
N ALA A 168 -1.82 -1.27 0.35
CA ALA A 168 -1.88 -0.95 1.77
C ALA A 168 -0.94 -1.78 2.66
N PHE A 169 -0.51 -2.97 2.22
CA PHE A 169 0.31 -3.91 2.99
C PHE A 169 1.79 -3.82 2.64
N SER A 170 2.12 -3.10 1.58
CA SER A 170 3.48 -2.90 1.07
C SER A 170 4.26 -1.86 1.90
N LYS A 171 4.25 -1.99 3.24
CA LYS A 171 4.71 -0.96 4.17
C LYS A 171 6.13 -0.47 3.86
N VAL A 172 7.08 -1.40 3.65
CA VAL A 172 8.48 -1.06 3.34
C VAL A 172 8.58 -0.20 2.07
N LEU A 173 7.84 -0.57 1.03
CA LEU A 173 7.81 0.17 -0.22
C LEU A 173 7.13 1.53 -0.04
N ASN A 174 6.01 1.59 0.67
CA ASN A 174 5.25 2.82 0.91
C ASN A 174 6.09 3.83 1.70
N ASP A 175 6.75 3.41 2.78
CA ASP A 175 7.62 4.28 3.59
C ASP A 175 8.82 4.81 2.77
N LEU A 176 9.42 3.96 1.92
CA LEU A 176 10.52 4.38 1.04
C LEU A 176 10.03 5.35 -0.05
N HIS A 177 8.87 5.08 -0.65
CA HIS A 177 8.24 5.93 -1.67
C HIS A 177 7.92 7.33 -1.12
N GLU A 178 7.31 7.41 0.06
CA GLU A 178 7.06 8.68 0.75
C GLU A 178 8.36 9.44 1.05
N SER A 179 9.39 8.74 1.49
CA SER A 179 10.72 9.35 1.70
C SER A 179 11.31 9.92 0.41
N CYS A 180 11.04 9.30 -0.75
CA CYS A 180 11.47 9.79 -2.05
C CYS A 180 10.74 11.07 -2.48
N LYS A 181 9.46 11.22 -2.11
CA LYS A 181 8.63 12.38 -2.49
C LYS A 181 8.93 13.62 -1.65
N HIS A 182 9.17 13.46 -0.36
CA HIS A 182 9.20 14.61 0.55
C HIS A 182 10.54 15.28 0.75
N TYR A 183 11.66 14.67 0.75
CA TYR A 183 13.01 15.29 0.83
C TYR A 183 14.07 14.22 0.56
N PRO A 184 14.21 13.74 -0.67
CA PRO A 184 15.17 12.69 -0.95
C PRO A 184 16.59 13.19 -0.77
N PRO A 185 17.46 12.47 -0.03
CA PRO A 185 18.87 12.80 0.01
C PRO A 185 19.49 12.63 -1.37
N LYS A 186 20.54 13.39 -1.69
CA LYS A 186 21.25 13.30 -2.98
C LYS A 186 21.77 11.89 -3.30
N SER A 187 21.98 11.10 -2.26
CA SER A 187 22.42 9.70 -2.37
C SER A 187 21.30 8.72 -2.75
N LEU A 188 20.05 9.17 -2.82
CA LEU A 188 18.90 8.37 -3.22
C LEU A 188 18.54 8.68 -4.68
N GLY A 189 18.63 7.67 -5.56
CA GLY A 189 18.08 7.69 -6.91
C GLY A 189 16.62 7.23 -6.86
N TYR A 190 15.72 7.99 -7.47
CA TYR A 190 14.31 7.67 -7.55
C TYR A 190 13.84 7.75 -8.99
N TYR A 191 13.32 6.64 -9.49
CA TYR A 191 12.89 6.47 -10.88
C TYR A 191 11.49 5.85 -10.86
N GLU A 192 10.50 6.63 -11.24
CA GLU A 192 9.10 6.21 -11.27
C GLU A 192 8.52 6.37 -12.66
N TYR A 193 7.95 5.28 -13.17
CA TYR A 193 7.14 5.22 -14.38
C TYR A 193 5.76 4.72 -13.98
N SER A 194 4.86 5.65 -13.73
CA SER A 194 3.48 5.40 -13.31
C SER A 194 2.51 6.22 -14.13
N ALA A 195 1.29 5.76 -14.25
CA ALA A 195 0.20 6.56 -14.81
C ALA A 195 -0.23 7.64 -13.81
N PRO A 196 -0.80 8.76 -14.26
CA PRO A 196 -1.35 9.79 -13.38
C PRO A 196 -2.44 9.20 -12.47
N ASP A 197 -2.51 9.73 -11.23
CA ASP A 197 -3.58 9.37 -10.31
C ASP A 197 -4.95 9.66 -10.96
N PHE A 198 -5.93 8.80 -10.68
CA PHE A 198 -7.32 8.91 -11.17
C PHE A 198 -7.50 8.93 -12.71
N CYS A 199 -6.50 8.51 -13.50
CA CYS A 199 -6.70 8.35 -14.93
C CYS A 199 -7.69 7.20 -15.24
N ASP A 200 -8.33 7.31 -16.41
CA ASP A 200 -9.06 6.16 -16.97
C ASP A 200 -8.07 5.02 -17.25
N ILE A 201 -8.43 3.79 -16.84
CA ILE A 201 -7.59 2.60 -17.08
C ILE A 201 -7.43 2.30 -18.58
N TRP A 202 -8.29 2.83 -19.43
CA TRP A 202 -8.27 2.71 -20.90
C TRP A 202 -7.53 3.87 -21.60
N ASP A 203 -6.99 4.84 -20.84
CA ASP A 203 -6.23 5.94 -21.43
C ASP A 203 -4.86 5.45 -21.93
N ARG A 204 -4.70 5.40 -23.26
CA ARG A 204 -3.46 4.98 -23.93
C ARG A 204 -2.25 5.87 -23.59
N LYS A 205 -2.47 7.15 -23.26
CA LYS A 205 -1.38 8.02 -22.82
C LYS A 205 -0.89 7.62 -21.44
N ALA A 206 -1.81 7.26 -20.55
CA ALA A 206 -1.47 6.73 -19.24
C ALA A 206 -0.72 5.39 -19.33
N TRP A 207 -1.08 4.52 -20.29
CA TRP A 207 -0.33 3.29 -20.58
C TRP A 207 1.12 3.59 -20.95
N ALA A 208 1.35 4.55 -21.87
CA ALA A 208 2.70 4.93 -22.29
C ALA A 208 3.54 5.51 -21.16
N MET A 209 2.94 6.25 -20.22
CA MET A 209 3.64 6.79 -19.03
C MET A 209 4.10 5.69 -18.09
N ALA A 210 3.26 4.70 -17.83
CA ALA A 210 3.58 3.58 -16.93
C ALA A 210 4.48 2.53 -17.57
N ASN A 211 4.47 2.42 -18.90
CA ASN A 211 5.16 1.38 -19.67
C ASN A 211 6.14 1.97 -20.69
N PRO A 212 7.32 2.45 -20.27
CA PRO A 212 8.30 3.05 -21.20
C PRO A 212 8.90 2.03 -22.19
N SER A 213 8.51 0.77 -22.09
CA SER A 213 8.83 -0.31 -23.03
C SER A 213 7.70 -0.61 -24.02
N LEU A 214 6.63 0.20 -24.01
CA LEU A 214 5.53 0.09 -24.96
C LEU A 214 6.03 0.30 -26.40
N GLY A 215 5.61 -0.54 -27.30
CA GLY A 215 6.08 -0.57 -28.70
C GLY A 215 7.43 -1.29 -28.91
N TYR A 216 8.10 -1.75 -27.86
CA TYR A 216 9.34 -2.51 -27.93
C TYR A 216 9.23 -3.93 -27.33
N LEU A 217 8.83 -4.02 -26.06
CA LEU A 217 8.69 -5.28 -25.31
C LEU A 217 7.23 -5.63 -25.06
N ILE A 218 6.38 -4.63 -25.02
CA ILE A 218 4.94 -4.73 -24.72
C ILE A 218 4.19 -4.06 -25.87
N THR A 219 3.11 -4.66 -26.34
CA THR A 219 2.22 -4.05 -27.35
C THR A 219 0.97 -3.45 -26.68
N GLU A 220 0.29 -2.53 -27.38
CA GLU A 220 -0.97 -1.97 -26.88
C GLU A 220 -2.04 -3.05 -26.73
N GLU A 221 -2.11 -4.00 -27.67
CA GLU A 221 -3.06 -5.11 -27.63
C GLU A 221 -2.85 -5.99 -26.39
N ALA A 222 -1.60 -6.24 -25.98
CA ALA A 222 -1.29 -7.01 -24.78
C ALA A 222 -1.72 -6.28 -23.50
N ILE A 223 -1.61 -4.95 -23.46
CA ILE A 223 -2.12 -4.13 -22.34
C ILE A 223 -3.65 -4.17 -22.31
N GLU A 224 -4.29 -3.98 -23.48
CA GLU A 224 -5.75 -4.00 -23.61
C GLU A 224 -6.34 -5.34 -23.15
N GLU A 225 -5.77 -6.46 -23.60
CA GLU A 225 -6.16 -7.82 -23.15
C GLU A 225 -5.97 -7.99 -21.64
N THR A 226 -4.84 -7.53 -21.11
CA THR A 226 -4.54 -7.62 -19.68
C THR A 226 -5.56 -6.84 -18.85
N ILE A 227 -5.91 -5.61 -19.26
CA ILE A 227 -6.90 -4.79 -18.56
C ILE A 227 -8.30 -5.42 -18.66
N ALA A 228 -8.70 -5.90 -19.84
CA ALA A 228 -10.00 -6.53 -20.07
C ALA A 228 -10.22 -7.80 -19.23
N THR A 229 -9.14 -8.54 -18.93
CA THR A 229 -9.20 -9.82 -18.18
C THR A 229 -8.84 -9.71 -16.71
N SER A 230 -8.40 -8.55 -16.25
CA SER A 230 -7.99 -8.31 -14.85
C SER A 230 -9.08 -7.58 -14.06
N THR A 231 -8.99 -7.65 -12.74
CA THR A 231 -9.73 -6.72 -11.88
C THR A 231 -9.19 -5.30 -12.05
N GLN A 232 -10.01 -4.30 -11.81
CA GLN A 232 -9.60 -2.89 -11.92
C GLN A 232 -8.37 -2.57 -11.05
N ASP A 233 -8.32 -3.11 -9.84
CA ASP A 233 -7.19 -2.94 -8.92
C ASP A 233 -5.91 -3.58 -9.46
N ALA A 234 -6.01 -4.81 -10.00
CA ALA A 234 -4.87 -5.47 -10.63
C ALA A 234 -4.38 -4.70 -11.86
N ALA A 235 -5.27 -4.21 -12.72
CA ALA A 235 -4.92 -3.37 -13.86
C ALA A 235 -4.18 -2.09 -13.42
N ARG A 236 -4.67 -1.41 -12.39
CA ARG A 236 -4.03 -0.21 -11.83
C ARG A 236 -2.64 -0.51 -11.28
N THR A 237 -2.50 -1.53 -10.44
CA THR A 237 -1.21 -1.85 -9.79
C THR A 237 -0.20 -2.43 -10.75
N GLU A 238 -0.60 -3.40 -11.56
CA GLU A 238 0.32 -4.22 -12.35
C GLU A 238 0.66 -3.58 -13.70
N THR A 239 -0.33 -2.90 -14.33
CA THR A 239 -0.21 -2.35 -15.68
C THR A 239 0.05 -0.85 -15.67
N LEU A 240 -0.56 -0.11 -14.74
CA LEU A 240 -0.43 1.33 -14.64
C LEU A 240 0.54 1.80 -13.55
N CYS A 241 1.08 0.88 -12.76
CA CYS A 241 1.97 1.18 -11.64
C CYS A 241 1.38 2.23 -10.68
N GLN A 242 0.06 2.16 -10.46
CA GLN A 242 -0.66 3.05 -9.54
C GLN A 242 -0.84 2.39 -8.19
N TRP A 243 -0.69 3.18 -7.12
CA TRP A 243 -0.97 2.72 -5.77
C TRP A 243 -2.45 2.49 -5.57
N ILE A 244 -2.79 1.37 -4.93
CA ILE A 244 -4.13 1.14 -4.39
C ILE A 244 -4.05 1.15 -2.87
N THR A 245 -4.87 1.98 -2.27
CA THR A 245 -4.89 2.17 -0.82
C THR A 245 -5.41 0.94 -0.09
N SER A 246 -6.27 0.16 -0.72
CA SER A 246 -6.75 -1.13 -0.20
C SER A 246 -7.11 -2.08 -1.33
N LEU A 247 -6.53 -3.30 -1.33
CA LEU A 247 -6.84 -4.37 -2.31
C LEU A 247 -8.27 -4.92 -2.24
N SER A 248 -9.01 -4.55 -1.22
CA SER A 248 -10.38 -5.01 -0.99
C SER A 248 -11.28 -3.91 -0.46
N CYS A 249 -11.06 -2.65 -0.93
CA CYS A 249 -11.97 -1.57 -0.60
C CYS A 249 -13.36 -1.86 -1.16
N PRO A 250 -14.39 -1.99 -0.33
CA PRO A 250 -15.73 -2.26 -0.81
C PRO A 250 -16.40 -1.04 -1.44
N PHE A 251 -15.89 0.17 -1.22
CA PHE A 251 -16.43 1.42 -1.75
C PHE A 251 -15.58 1.86 -2.95
N SER A 252 -16.09 1.66 -4.17
CA SER A 252 -15.42 2.15 -5.37
C SER A 252 -15.45 3.68 -5.44
N THR A 253 -14.52 4.26 -6.18
CA THR A 253 -14.49 5.71 -6.43
C THR A 253 -15.82 6.18 -7.02
N GLU A 254 -16.40 5.40 -7.93
CA GLU A 254 -17.70 5.69 -8.54
C GLU A 254 -18.84 5.75 -7.50
N VAL A 255 -18.88 4.82 -6.54
CA VAL A 255 -19.87 4.84 -5.45
C VAL A 255 -19.72 6.09 -4.59
N LEU A 256 -18.48 6.48 -4.27
CA LEU A 256 -18.20 7.67 -3.46
C LEU A 256 -18.56 8.96 -4.21
N GLU A 257 -18.25 9.06 -5.49
CA GLU A 257 -18.58 10.22 -6.31
C GLU A 257 -20.09 10.37 -6.52
N ASN A 258 -20.77 9.28 -6.86
CA ASN A 258 -22.21 9.29 -7.11
C ASN A 258 -23.04 9.56 -5.84
N SER A 259 -22.56 9.15 -4.67
CA SER A 259 -23.21 9.44 -3.37
C SER A 259 -22.85 10.81 -2.79
N SER A 260 -22.08 11.64 -3.50
CA SER A 260 -21.73 12.99 -3.06
C SER A 260 -22.84 14.00 -3.37
N ASP A 261 -23.26 14.76 -2.36
CA ASP A 261 -24.22 15.85 -2.44
C ASP A 261 -23.65 17.06 -1.70
N SER A 262 -23.02 17.98 -2.45
CA SER A 262 -22.35 19.16 -1.89
C SER A 262 -23.29 20.14 -1.18
N THR A 263 -24.61 19.97 -1.35
CA THR A 263 -25.62 20.81 -0.68
C THR A 263 -26.06 20.26 0.66
N LEU A 264 -25.55 19.08 1.04
CA LEU A 264 -25.93 18.41 2.28
C LEU A 264 -25.41 19.20 3.49
N GLU A 265 -26.33 19.63 4.33
CA GLU A 265 -26.09 20.24 5.65
C GLU A 265 -26.82 19.46 6.73
N MET A 266 -26.14 19.27 7.87
CA MET A 266 -26.75 18.63 9.03
C MET A 266 -27.45 19.65 9.93
N SER A 267 -28.76 19.56 10.02
CA SER A 267 -29.59 20.49 10.79
C SER A 267 -29.67 20.12 12.26
N VAL A 268 -29.46 21.10 13.15
CA VAL A 268 -29.72 20.94 14.59
C VAL A 268 -31.21 20.71 14.81
N GLY A 269 -31.56 19.70 15.64
CA GLY A 269 -32.98 19.35 15.93
C GLY A 269 -33.60 18.32 14.97
N ALA A 270 -32.92 17.96 13.86
CA ALA A 270 -33.35 16.86 13.03
C ALA A 270 -33.16 15.50 13.71
N TYR A 271 -33.84 14.46 13.21
CA TYR A 271 -33.68 13.10 13.72
C TYR A 271 -32.26 12.59 13.42
N THR A 272 -31.42 12.58 14.44
CA THR A 272 -30.00 12.34 14.33
C THR A 272 -29.57 11.12 15.15
N ILE A 273 -28.69 10.31 14.60
CA ILE A 273 -27.95 9.25 15.29
C ILE A 273 -26.46 9.54 15.15
N PHE A 274 -25.74 9.40 16.25
CA PHE A 274 -24.28 9.50 16.25
C PHE A 274 -23.64 8.12 16.31
N GLY A 275 -22.39 8.05 15.87
CA GLY A 275 -21.54 6.88 16.03
C GLY A 275 -20.11 7.29 16.24
N PHE A 276 -19.34 6.48 16.92
CA PHE A 276 -17.91 6.71 17.07
C PHE A 276 -17.13 5.41 17.08
N ASP A 277 -15.89 5.52 16.65
CA ASP A 277 -14.93 4.42 16.71
C ASP A 277 -13.51 4.94 16.94
N VAL A 278 -12.62 4.06 17.39
CA VAL A 278 -11.21 4.32 17.64
C VAL A 278 -10.37 3.25 16.97
N SER A 279 -9.32 3.66 16.28
CA SER A 279 -8.38 2.75 15.61
C SER A 279 -7.73 1.77 16.59
N PRO A 280 -7.28 0.58 16.15
CA PRO A 280 -6.58 -0.39 17.00
C PRO A 280 -5.29 0.14 17.62
N SER A 281 -4.64 1.10 16.96
CA SER A 281 -3.45 1.77 17.48
C SER A 281 -3.75 2.77 18.60
N ARG A 282 -5.03 3.06 18.85
CA ARG A 282 -5.52 4.12 19.76
C ARG A 282 -5.05 5.52 19.40
N ARG A 283 -4.53 5.72 18.19
CA ARG A 283 -4.00 7.02 17.74
C ARG A 283 -5.00 7.87 17.01
N ASN A 284 -6.00 7.25 16.38
CA ASN A 284 -7.04 7.93 15.60
C ASN A 284 -8.42 7.49 16.04
N GLY A 285 -9.38 8.38 15.92
CA GLY A 285 -10.78 8.11 16.17
C GLY A 285 -11.65 9.16 15.50
N SER A 286 -12.92 8.83 15.26
CA SER A 286 -13.89 9.74 14.64
C SER A 286 -15.23 9.69 15.36
N LEU A 287 -15.84 10.86 15.50
CA LEU A 287 -17.26 11.02 15.80
C LEU A 287 -17.97 11.34 14.50
N VAL A 288 -19.01 10.57 14.20
CA VAL A 288 -19.81 10.70 12.97
C VAL A 288 -21.27 10.89 13.28
N ALA A 289 -21.99 11.48 12.35
CA ALA A 289 -23.44 11.66 12.43
C ALA A 289 -24.13 11.16 11.17
N GLY A 290 -25.37 10.74 11.34
CA GLY A 290 -26.32 10.51 10.25
C GLY A 290 -27.68 11.11 10.59
N GLN A 291 -28.34 11.64 9.57
CA GLN A 291 -29.66 12.24 9.65
C GLN A 291 -30.59 11.72 8.55
N LEU A 292 -31.84 11.49 8.90
CA LEU A 292 -32.87 11.24 7.90
C LEU A 292 -33.27 12.57 7.24
N LEU A 293 -33.07 12.67 5.93
CA LEU A 293 -33.38 13.87 5.16
C LEU A 293 -34.88 13.93 4.78
N PRO A 294 -35.39 15.12 4.45
CA PRO A 294 -36.79 15.27 4.06
C PRO A 294 -37.22 14.46 2.83
N ASP A 295 -36.28 14.14 1.93
CA ASP A 295 -36.48 13.33 0.73
C ASP A 295 -36.42 11.82 0.99
N GLY A 296 -36.17 11.42 2.23
CA GLY A 296 -36.09 10.03 2.66
C GLY A 296 -34.67 9.41 2.54
N ARG A 297 -33.70 10.14 2.00
CA ARG A 297 -32.27 9.72 2.02
C ARG A 297 -31.67 9.88 3.42
N ILE A 298 -30.54 9.28 3.63
CA ILE A 298 -29.73 9.41 4.86
C ILE A 298 -28.52 10.25 4.53
N GLY A 299 -28.40 11.45 5.12
CA GLY A 299 -27.21 12.27 5.07
C GLY A 299 -26.20 11.84 6.12
N ILE A 300 -24.92 11.64 5.74
CA ILE A 300 -23.86 11.24 6.66
C ILE A 300 -22.67 12.20 6.61
N GLY A 301 -21.93 12.28 7.72
CA GLY A 301 -20.70 13.09 7.79
C GLY A 301 -19.91 12.87 9.07
N ILE A 302 -18.67 13.36 9.05
CA ILE A 302 -17.80 13.45 10.22
C ILE A 302 -18.14 14.75 10.96
N LEU A 303 -18.35 14.67 12.27
CA LEU A 303 -18.48 15.84 13.15
C LEU A 303 -17.11 16.25 13.71
N GLU A 304 -16.28 15.27 14.14
CA GLU A 304 -14.98 15.54 14.70
C GLU A 304 -14.04 14.35 14.50
N THR A 305 -12.77 14.63 14.21
CA THR A 305 -11.68 13.63 14.17
C THR A 305 -10.73 13.85 15.34
N PHE A 306 -10.26 12.75 15.92
CA PHE A 306 -9.32 12.75 17.04
C PHE A 306 -8.02 12.09 16.59
N SER A 307 -6.89 12.74 16.85
CA SER A 307 -5.57 12.19 16.53
C SER A 307 -4.55 12.44 17.62
N SER A 308 -3.61 11.51 17.80
CA SER A 308 -2.51 11.61 18.76
C SER A 308 -1.30 10.81 18.28
N GLN A 309 -0.10 11.28 18.57
CA GLN A 309 1.12 10.54 18.25
C GLN A 309 1.32 9.28 19.11
N VAL A 310 0.74 9.25 20.30
CA VAL A 310 0.87 8.13 21.26
C VAL A 310 -0.45 7.38 21.41
N ALA A 311 -1.44 8.02 22.02
CA ALA A 311 -2.81 7.51 22.17
C ALA A 311 -3.78 8.68 22.38
N ILE A 312 -5.02 8.53 21.92
CA ILE A 312 -6.10 9.49 22.15
C ILE A 312 -6.43 9.53 23.65
N ASP A 313 -6.65 10.72 24.17
CA ASP A 313 -7.21 10.92 25.50
C ASP A 313 -8.70 10.62 25.48
N GLU A 314 -9.08 9.44 25.98
CA GLU A 314 -10.47 8.97 25.99
C GLU A 314 -11.41 9.84 26.84
N LEU A 315 -10.89 10.53 27.86
CA LEU A 315 -11.68 11.48 28.66
C LEU A 315 -12.05 12.71 27.84
N LYS A 316 -11.07 13.27 27.13
CA LYS A 316 -11.31 14.42 26.24
C LYS A 316 -12.22 14.05 25.09
N MET A 317 -12.05 12.87 24.51
CA MET A 317 -12.95 12.38 23.45
C MET A 317 -14.39 12.22 23.97
N ALA A 318 -14.59 11.60 25.13
CA ALA A 318 -15.92 11.48 25.73
C ALA A 318 -16.57 12.86 26.03
N ALA A 319 -15.78 13.81 26.54
CA ALA A 319 -16.25 15.18 26.79
C ALA A 319 -16.65 15.91 25.50
N ALA A 320 -15.86 15.78 24.43
CA ALA A 320 -16.17 16.35 23.13
C ALA A 320 -17.45 15.74 22.53
N ILE A 321 -17.59 14.42 22.55
CA ILE A 321 -18.81 13.71 22.10
C ILE A 321 -20.03 14.21 22.92
N LYS A 322 -19.91 14.37 24.23
CA LYS A 322 -20.97 14.90 25.06
C LYS A 322 -21.38 16.32 24.65
N GLY A 323 -20.41 17.20 24.34
CA GLY A 323 -20.69 18.55 23.84
C GLY A 323 -21.51 18.54 22.54
N TRP A 324 -21.14 17.66 21.59
CA TRP A 324 -21.92 17.46 20.37
C TRP A 324 -23.31 16.91 20.63
N CYS A 325 -23.46 15.98 21.61
CA CYS A 325 -24.75 15.46 22.01
C CYS A 325 -25.64 16.54 22.61
N ASP A 326 -25.11 17.49 23.37
CA ASP A 326 -25.87 18.60 23.95
C ASP A 326 -26.41 19.57 22.86
N LEU A 327 -25.61 19.75 21.79
CA LEU A 327 -26.02 20.59 20.65
C LEU A 327 -27.06 19.93 19.77
N TYR A 328 -26.82 18.71 19.29
CA TYR A 328 -27.67 18.04 18.29
C TYR A 328 -28.76 17.17 18.89
N ARG A 329 -28.63 16.78 20.17
CA ARG A 329 -29.55 15.90 20.90
C ARG A 329 -29.86 14.61 20.14
N PRO A 330 -28.81 13.84 19.74
CA PRO A 330 -28.99 12.61 19.00
C PRO A 330 -29.86 11.64 19.79
N ARG A 331 -30.61 10.81 19.09
CA ARG A 331 -31.45 9.79 19.72
C ARG A 331 -30.59 8.75 20.46
N THR A 332 -29.49 8.36 19.89
CA THR A 332 -28.51 7.44 20.48
C THR A 332 -27.13 7.67 19.88
N VAL A 333 -26.10 7.19 20.58
CA VAL A 333 -24.72 7.15 20.11
C VAL A 333 -24.29 5.69 19.96
N CYS A 334 -24.05 5.24 18.73
CA CYS A 334 -23.65 3.89 18.41
C CYS A 334 -22.16 3.67 18.66
N PHE A 335 -21.80 2.50 19.17
CA PHE A 335 -20.41 2.11 19.42
C PHE A 335 -20.20 0.59 19.26
N ASP A 336 -18.94 0.18 19.13
CA ASP A 336 -18.54 -1.23 19.17
C ASP A 336 -17.85 -1.54 20.50
N ARG A 337 -18.48 -2.37 21.34
CA ARG A 337 -17.97 -2.68 22.70
C ARG A 337 -16.55 -3.24 22.71
N TYR A 338 -16.14 -3.96 21.67
CA TYR A 338 -14.80 -4.55 21.60
C TYR A 338 -13.68 -3.51 21.46
N ALA A 339 -14.00 -2.31 20.97
CA ALA A 339 -13.04 -1.27 20.71
C ALA A 339 -13.17 -0.08 21.68
N THR A 340 -14.40 0.28 22.07
CA THR A 340 -14.72 1.61 22.63
C THR A 340 -15.61 1.59 23.89
N GLN A 341 -15.73 0.43 24.58
CA GLN A 341 -16.60 0.28 25.77
C GLN A 341 -16.31 1.35 26.86
N THR A 342 -15.04 1.64 27.15
CA THR A 342 -14.68 2.61 28.20
C THR A 342 -15.22 4.02 27.92
N ILE A 343 -15.21 4.44 26.64
CA ILE A 343 -15.74 5.75 26.23
C ILE A 343 -17.26 5.73 26.35
N ALA A 344 -17.92 4.63 25.89
CA ALA A 344 -19.35 4.47 25.97
C ALA A 344 -19.88 4.49 27.43
N ASP A 345 -19.18 3.83 28.37
CA ASP A 345 -19.55 3.83 29.78
C ASP A 345 -19.52 5.24 30.38
N ARG A 346 -18.53 6.07 30.01
CA ARG A 346 -18.44 7.46 30.44
C ARG A 346 -19.58 8.33 29.85
N LEU A 347 -19.92 8.10 28.58
CA LEU A 347 -21.04 8.79 27.96
C LEU A 347 -22.37 8.41 28.64
N ALA A 348 -22.58 7.14 28.94
CA ALA A 348 -23.75 6.66 29.66
C ALA A 348 -23.86 7.29 31.07
N GLN A 349 -22.75 7.36 31.81
CA GLN A 349 -22.67 8.02 33.11
C GLN A 349 -23.01 9.53 33.03
N SER A 350 -22.73 10.16 31.88
CA SER A 350 -23.08 11.58 31.64
C SER A 350 -24.49 11.78 31.07
N GLY A 351 -25.32 10.72 31.06
CA GLY A 351 -26.72 10.78 30.64
C GLY A 351 -26.93 10.67 29.11
N VAL A 352 -25.91 10.30 28.34
CA VAL A 352 -26.03 10.06 26.90
C VAL A 352 -26.55 8.64 26.65
N MET A 353 -27.57 8.49 25.81
CA MET A 353 -28.04 7.18 25.36
C MET A 353 -27.00 6.57 24.42
N VAL A 354 -26.43 5.43 24.81
CA VAL A 354 -25.46 4.68 23.99
C VAL A 354 -26.01 3.32 23.58
N GLU A 355 -25.63 2.85 22.41
CA GLU A 355 -26.09 1.57 21.87
C GLU A 355 -24.96 0.77 21.25
N ASP A 356 -24.77 -0.46 21.73
CA ASP A 356 -23.76 -1.40 21.19
C ASP A 356 -24.21 -2.01 19.88
N VAL A 357 -23.41 -1.85 18.83
CA VAL A 357 -23.61 -2.43 17.49
C VAL A 357 -22.40 -3.29 17.16
N SER A 358 -22.22 -4.39 17.87
CA SER A 358 -21.09 -5.30 17.71
C SER A 358 -21.51 -6.68 17.22
N GLY A 359 -20.55 -7.54 16.90
CA GLY A 359 -20.77 -8.92 16.48
C GLY A 359 -21.56 -9.02 15.16
N GLN A 360 -22.63 -9.84 15.14
CA GLN A 360 -23.43 -10.03 13.92
C GLN A 360 -24.16 -8.76 13.47
N GLN A 361 -24.53 -7.87 14.40
CA GLN A 361 -25.15 -6.61 14.06
C GLN A 361 -24.20 -5.73 13.24
N PHE A 362 -22.90 -5.75 13.55
CA PHE A 362 -21.91 -5.01 12.80
C PHE A 362 -21.73 -5.54 11.37
N TYR A 363 -21.84 -6.86 11.15
CA TYR A 363 -21.81 -7.42 9.79
C TYR A 363 -22.96 -6.90 8.94
N LYS A 364 -24.18 -6.91 9.51
CA LYS A 364 -25.36 -6.32 8.86
C LYS A 364 -25.14 -4.84 8.59
N ALA A 365 -24.62 -4.09 9.55
CA ALA A 365 -24.37 -2.66 9.43
C ALA A 365 -23.41 -2.29 8.30
N CYS A 366 -22.35 -3.09 8.08
CA CYS A 366 -21.46 -2.91 6.94
C CYS A 366 -22.22 -3.10 5.60
N GLY A 367 -23.09 -4.12 5.52
CA GLY A 367 -23.93 -4.36 4.35
C GLY A 367 -24.91 -3.22 4.07
N ASP A 368 -25.60 -2.74 5.11
CA ASP A 368 -26.55 -1.63 5.02
C ASP A 368 -25.87 -0.34 4.51
N LEU A 369 -24.65 -0.03 4.98
CA LEU A 369 -23.89 1.13 4.53
C LEU A 369 -23.53 1.03 3.03
N LEU A 370 -22.94 -0.09 2.62
CA LEU A 370 -22.51 -0.28 1.22
C LEU A 370 -23.73 -0.23 0.28
N GLU A 371 -24.79 -0.97 0.61
CA GLU A 371 -26.00 -1.03 -0.18
C GLU A 371 -26.67 0.35 -0.26
N GLY A 372 -26.71 1.08 0.87
CA GLY A 372 -27.27 2.43 0.93
C GLY A 372 -26.53 3.43 0.06
N MET A 373 -25.19 3.40 0.04
CA MET A 373 -24.38 4.26 -0.82
C MET A 373 -24.48 3.86 -2.30
N THR A 374 -24.41 2.56 -2.60
CA THR A 374 -24.51 2.07 -3.98
C THR A 374 -25.86 2.43 -4.63
N ASN A 375 -26.95 2.39 -3.85
CA ASN A 375 -28.28 2.73 -4.33
C ASN A 375 -28.68 4.20 -4.05
N LEU A 376 -27.74 5.06 -3.74
CA LEU A 376 -27.92 6.50 -3.52
C LEU A 376 -28.94 6.86 -2.42
N ARG A 377 -29.20 5.92 -1.50
CA ARG A 377 -30.04 6.15 -0.31
C ARG A 377 -29.25 6.79 0.83
N VAL A 378 -27.93 6.66 0.79
CA VAL A 378 -27.00 7.30 1.71
C VAL A 378 -26.14 8.28 0.92
N VAL A 379 -26.07 9.52 1.37
CA VAL A 379 -25.33 10.61 0.72
C VAL A 379 -24.45 11.35 1.72
N HIS A 380 -23.35 11.93 1.22
CA HIS A 380 -22.39 12.70 2.00
C HIS A 380 -22.02 14.01 1.29
N ASN A 381 -21.50 15.00 2.03
CA ASN A 381 -21.14 16.32 1.47
C ASN A 381 -19.72 16.41 0.88
N GLY A 382 -19.02 15.29 0.67
CA GLY A 382 -17.69 15.29 0.07
C GLY A 382 -16.56 15.70 1.03
N GLN A 383 -16.73 15.62 2.35
CA GLN A 383 -15.64 15.89 3.31
C GLN A 383 -14.40 15.09 2.95
N LYS A 384 -13.26 15.77 2.81
CA LYS A 384 -11.99 15.17 2.39
C LYS A 384 -11.56 14.01 3.30
N ASP A 385 -11.61 14.22 4.62
CA ASP A 385 -11.24 13.21 5.61
C ASP A 385 -12.16 11.97 5.54
N LEU A 386 -13.43 12.18 5.22
CA LEU A 386 -14.40 11.10 5.04
C LEU A 386 -14.08 10.24 3.83
N ILE A 387 -13.81 10.89 2.69
CA ILE A 387 -13.45 10.19 1.44
C ILE A 387 -12.14 9.41 1.63
N GLU A 388 -11.13 10.02 2.24
CA GLU A 388 -9.85 9.37 2.55
C GLU A 388 -10.07 8.13 3.42
N GLN A 389 -10.86 8.23 4.48
CA GLN A 389 -11.14 7.09 5.35
C GLN A 389 -11.94 5.98 4.64
N PHE A 390 -12.87 6.31 3.74
CA PHE A 390 -13.56 5.32 2.92
C PHE A 390 -12.59 4.58 1.98
N THR A 391 -11.72 5.31 1.29
CA THR A 391 -10.73 4.71 0.37
C THR A 391 -9.70 3.83 1.10
N ASN A 392 -9.45 4.10 2.37
CA ASN A 392 -8.57 3.29 3.22
C ASN A 392 -9.21 1.99 3.72
N THR A 393 -10.53 1.77 3.54
CA THR A 393 -11.22 0.60 4.07
C THR A 393 -10.79 -0.70 3.41
N ALA A 394 -10.67 -1.75 4.22
CA ALA A 394 -10.53 -3.12 3.75
C ALA A 394 -11.70 -3.98 4.23
N ALA A 395 -12.13 -4.91 3.38
CA ALA A 395 -13.18 -5.87 3.69
C ALA A 395 -12.62 -7.25 3.95
N LYS A 396 -13.26 -8.00 4.84
CA LYS A 396 -13.11 -9.45 4.97
C LYS A 396 -14.42 -10.11 4.61
N THR A 397 -14.36 -10.96 3.58
CA THR A 397 -15.49 -11.78 3.14
C THR A 397 -15.36 -13.17 3.76
N ASN A 398 -16.44 -13.69 4.32
CA ASN A 398 -16.64 -15.09 4.66
C ASN A 398 -17.74 -15.63 3.71
N ASP A 399 -17.95 -16.95 3.66
CA ASP A 399 -18.88 -17.60 2.71
C ASP A 399 -20.30 -17.01 2.67
N SER A 400 -20.74 -16.31 3.72
CA SER A 400 -22.11 -15.74 3.82
C SER A 400 -22.18 -14.29 4.24
N SER A 401 -21.05 -13.64 4.54
CA SER A 401 -21.05 -12.25 5.05
C SER A 401 -19.69 -11.55 4.86
N TRP A 402 -19.72 -10.23 4.86
CA TRP A 402 -18.50 -9.42 4.83
C TRP A 402 -18.56 -8.32 5.91
N ARG A 403 -17.41 -7.80 6.28
CA ARG A 403 -17.29 -6.66 7.20
C ARG A 403 -16.05 -5.83 6.93
N LEU A 404 -16.08 -4.58 7.35
CA LEU A 404 -14.91 -3.71 7.43
C LEU A 404 -13.90 -4.22 8.48
N ILE A 405 -12.59 -4.14 8.17
CA ILE A 405 -11.54 -4.66 9.03
C ILE A 405 -10.52 -3.60 9.35
N ARG A 406 -10.45 -3.17 10.62
CA ARG A 406 -9.51 -2.16 11.09
C ARG A 406 -8.03 -2.53 10.88
N ARG A 407 -7.63 -3.79 11.09
CA ARG A 407 -6.22 -4.23 11.05
C ARG A 407 -5.62 -4.37 9.65
N LYS A 408 -6.45 -4.42 8.62
CA LYS A 408 -6.03 -4.61 7.22
C LYS A 408 -6.33 -3.40 6.35
N SER A 409 -6.84 -2.34 6.93
CA SER A 409 -7.09 -1.07 6.25
C SER A 409 -5.79 -0.27 6.12
N ALA A 410 -5.68 0.51 5.04
CA ALA A 410 -4.48 1.25 4.68
C ALA A 410 -4.16 2.38 5.66
N GLY A 411 -5.20 2.92 6.31
CA GLY A 411 -5.11 4.02 7.26
C GLY A 411 -6.21 3.97 8.31
N ASP A 412 -6.57 5.13 8.84
CA ASP A 412 -7.73 5.25 9.73
C ASP A 412 -9.02 4.99 8.97
N ILE A 413 -9.92 4.23 9.57
CA ILE A 413 -11.27 3.93 9.07
C ILE A 413 -12.31 4.07 10.18
N SER A 414 -12.03 4.83 11.22
CA SER A 414 -12.94 4.99 12.36
C SER A 414 -14.26 5.64 11.94
N ALA A 415 -14.26 6.55 10.95
CA ALA A 415 -15.49 7.14 10.42
C ALA A 415 -16.35 6.12 9.65
N PRO A 416 -15.86 5.37 8.65
CA PRO A 416 -16.65 4.30 8.00
C PRO A 416 -17.21 3.27 8.98
N ILE A 417 -16.48 2.90 10.03
CA ILE A 417 -16.96 1.99 11.07
C ILE A 417 -18.12 2.61 11.85
N GLY A 418 -17.96 3.86 12.30
CA GLY A 418 -19.01 4.61 13.00
C GLY A 418 -20.26 4.78 12.12
N LEU A 419 -20.04 5.13 10.84
CA LEU A 419 -21.13 5.33 9.87
C LEU A 419 -21.88 4.04 9.53
N ALA A 420 -21.23 2.90 9.47
CA ALA A 420 -21.91 1.63 9.28
C ALA A 420 -22.95 1.41 10.40
N MET A 421 -22.55 1.64 11.65
CA MET A 421 -23.45 1.52 12.79
C MET A 421 -24.62 2.51 12.74
N VAL A 422 -24.34 3.76 12.40
CA VAL A 422 -25.34 4.85 12.29
C VAL A 422 -26.36 4.58 11.18
N VAL A 423 -25.90 4.25 9.98
CA VAL A 423 -26.75 3.99 8.82
C VAL A 423 -27.67 2.79 9.07
N SER A 424 -27.15 1.70 9.63
CA SER A 424 -27.97 0.53 9.96
C SER A 424 -29.11 0.86 10.92
N LYS A 425 -28.90 1.79 11.86
CA LYS A 425 -29.95 2.25 12.77
C LYS A 425 -30.97 3.17 12.10
N LEU A 426 -30.52 4.03 11.19
CA LEU A 426 -31.39 4.93 10.44
C LEU A 426 -32.26 4.22 9.39
N MET A 427 -31.78 3.07 8.87
CA MET A 427 -32.57 2.23 7.97
C MET A 427 -33.70 1.43 8.66
N LEU A 428 -33.68 1.35 9.99
CA LEU A 428 -34.78 0.74 10.74
C LEU A 428 -35.97 1.71 10.74
N PRO A 429 -37.22 1.20 10.63
CA PRO A 429 -38.41 2.07 10.75
C PRO A 429 -38.41 2.81 12.08
N ALA A 430 -38.66 4.11 12.05
CA ALA A 430 -38.79 4.89 13.27
C ALA A 430 -39.85 4.25 14.20
N PRO A 431 -39.54 4.07 15.49
CA PRO A 431 -40.51 3.52 16.41
C PRO A 431 -41.77 4.42 16.42
N LYS A 432 -42.94 3.79 16.19
CA LYS A 432 -44.20 4.53 16.28
C LYS A 432 -44.34 5.07 17.70
N PRO A 433 -44.73 6.36 17.86
CA PRO A 433 -45.02 6.89 19.20
C PRO A 433 -46.09 6.05 19.86
N GLN A 434 -45.79 5.42 20.99
CA GLN A 434 -46.82 4.80 21.83
C GLN A 434 -47.50 5.93 22.59
N ILE A 435 -48.74 6.25 22.20
CA ILE A 435 -49.58 7.12 22.98
C ILE A 435 -50.15 6.26 24.11
N TYR A 436 -49.63 6.45 25.30
CA TYR A 436 -50.27 5.93 26.51
C TYR A 436 -51.46 6.84 26.81
N THR A 437 -52.66 6.32 26.54
CA THR A 437 -53.92 6.93 27.00
C THR A 437 -54.19 6.56 28.44
#